data_de156950112dcc91869b388c47a59f5a
#
_entry.id   de156950112dcc91869b388c47a59f5a
#
_cell.length_a   1.000
_cell.length_b   1.000
_cell.length_c   1.000
_cell.angle_alpha   90.00
_cell.angle_beta   90.00
_cell.angle_gamma   90.00
#
_symmetry.space_group_name_H-M   'P 1'
#
loop_
_entity.id
_entity.type
_entity.pdbx_description
1 polymer ?
#
loop_
_entity_poly.entity_id
_entity_poly.type
_entity_poly.pdbx_seq_one_letter_code
_entity_poly.pdbx_strand_id
1 'polypeptide(L)'
;MKLKKEKNIIENIIWSITELYKFKKKYIGLFWFQAVISGILPIVSLVLIQQIINILQYKTAGIELLIIKLVIMILFRLFCGISLNYLKLAIENLELEFGAYLQAKILKKIAMLDSKDFENSKTYDLINRTRYDGNAGILGTIKILFAFISVLISTISY
;
A
#
# COMPACT_ATOMS: atom_id res chain seq x y z
N MET A 1 21.12 3.84 -22.55
CA MET A 1 19.64 3.89 -22.58
C MET A 1 18.97 3.39 -21.28
N LYS A 2 19.49 2.35 -20.59
CA LYS A 2 18.94 1.85 -19.31
C LYS A 2 18.97 2.89 -18.17
N LEU A 3 20.08 3.57 -17.93
CA LEU A 3 20.25 4.54 -16.81
C LEU A 3 19.26 5.72 -16.87
N LYS A 4 18.89 6.19 -18.07
CA LYS A 4 17.91 7.27 -18.24
C LYS A 4 16.48 6.82 -17.90
N LYS A 5 16.17 5.53 -18.11
CA LYS A 5 14.87 4.94 -17.79
C LYS A 5 14.71 4.72 -16.27
N GLU A 6 15.77 4.30 -15.59
CA GLU A 6 15.79 4.13 -14.13
C GLU A 6 15.66 5.46 -13.38
N LYS A 7 16.35 6.49 -13.84
CA LYS A 7 16.22 7.85 -13.29
C LYS A 7 14.78 8.36 -13.36
N ASN A 8 14.11 8.12 -14.49
CA ASN A 8 12.69 8.50 -14.65
C ASN A 8 11.76 7.75 -13.70
N ILE A 9 12.04 6.48 -13.36
CA ILE A 9 11.22 5.68 -12.43
C ILE A 9 11.33 6.26 -11.02
N ILE A 10 12.53 6.53 -10.54
CA ILE A 10 12.78 7.09 -9.20
C ILE A 10 12.13 8.47 -9.09
N GLU A 11 12.31 9.32 -10.09
CA GLU A 11 11.68 10.65 -10.13
C GLU A 11 10.15 10.56 -10.08
N ASN A 12 9.55 9.61 -10.79
CA ASN A 12 8.11 9.38 -10.77
C ASN A 12 7.61 8.88 -9.39
N ILE A 13 8.37 8.01 -8.73
CA ILE A 13 8.06 7.54 -7.38
C ILE A 13 8.10 8.71 -6.38
N ILE A 14 9.17 9.50 -6.40
CA ILE A 14 9.33 10.66 -5.52
C ILE A 14 8.21 11.67 -5.77
N TRP A 15 7.90 11.92 -7.03
CA TRP A 15 6.81 12.83 -7.39
C TRP A 15 5.45 12.32 -6.88
N SER A 16 5.16 11.03 -7.04
CA SER A 16 3.92 10.40 -6.57
C SER A 16 3.76 10.53 -5.04
N ILE A 17 4.82 10.24 -4.29
CA ILE A 17 4.83 10.39 -2.83
C ILE A 17 4.66 11.85 -2.43
N THR A 18 5.34 12.76 -3.11
CA THR A 18 5.27 14.20 -2.84
C THR A 18 3.86 14.74 -3.10
N GLU A 19 3.21 14.30 -4.17
CA GLU A 19 1.86 14.73 -4.50
C GLU A 19 0.83 14.21 -3.46
N LEU A 20 0.96 12.96 -3.02
CA LEU A 20 0.15 12.41 -1.93
C LEU A 20 0.40 13.16 -0.60
N TYR A 21 1.66 13.48 -0.29
CA TYR A 21 2.03 14.25 0.90
C TYR A 21 1.41 15.65 0.91
N LYS A 22 1.38 16.33 -0.24
CA LYS A 22 0.74 17.63 -0.40
C LYS A 22 -0.77 17.56 -0.23
N PHE A 23 -1.38 16.45 -0.65
CA PHE A 23 -2.82 16.26 -0.51
C PHE A 23 -3.22 16.07 0.95
N LYS A 24 -2.72 15.03 1.61
CA LYS A 24 -2.99 14.78 3.04
C LYS A 24 -1.88 13.91 3.66
N LYS A 25 -1.06 14.49 4.53
CA LYS A 25 0.06 13.80 5.22
C LYS A 25 -0.35 12.52 5.97
N LYS A 26 -1.55 12.50 6.55
CA LYS A 26 -2.07 11.37 7.34
C LYS A 26 -2.09 10.04 6.57
N TYR A 27 -2.24 10.10 5.25
CA TYR A 27 -2.37 8.90 4.44
C TYR A 27 -1.06 8.13 4.23
N ILE A 28 0.07 8.83 4.26
CA ILE A 28 1.38 8.15 4.25
C ILE A 28 1.54 7.31 5.51
N GLY A 29 1.07 7.82 6.66
CA GLY A 29 1.05 7.07 7.91
C GLY A 29 0.19 5.80 7.83
N LEU A 30 -0.96 5.84 7.16
CA LEU A 30 -1.82 4.66 6.97
C LEU A 30 -1.12 3.58 6.14
N PHE A 31 -0.45 3.95 5.04
CA PHE A 31 0.32 3.02 4.22
C PHE A 31 1.49 2.39 5.00
N TRP A 32 2.22 3.20 5.77
CA TRP A 32 3.28 2.70 6.65
C TRP A 32 2.75 1.71 7.67
N PHE A 33 1.67 2.05 8.36
CA PHE A 33 1.07 1.19 9.37
C PHE A 33 0.58 -0.12 8.78
N GLN A 34 -0.06 -0.08 7.60
CA GLN A 34 -0.46 -1.27 6.86
C GLN A 34 0.74 -2.15 6.48
N ALA A 35 1.82 -1.55 5.97
CA ALA A 35 3.02 -2.28 5.57
C ALA A 35 3.69 -2.98 6.76
N VAL A 36 3.77 -2.31 7.92
CA VAL A 36 4.33 -2.88 9.15
C VAL A 36 3.49 -4.04 9.66
N ILE A 37 2.16 -3.87 9.77
CA ILE A 37 1.28 -4.97 10.22
C ILE A 37 1.37 -6.16 9.26
N SER A 38 1.29 -5.92 7.95
CA SER A 38 1.37 -6.98 6.95
C SER A 38 2.71 -7.70 6.95
N GLY A 39 3.81 -7.00 7.24
CA GLY A 39 5.15 -7.58 7.33
C GLY A 39 5.38 -8.39 8.60
N ILE A 40 4.84 -7.96 9.74
CA ILE A 40 5.01 -8.63 11.04
C ILE A 40 4.08 -9.84 11.21
N LEU A 41 2.89 -9.79 10.64
CA LEU A 41 1.87 -10.82 10.82
C LEU A 41 2.35 -12.25 10.48
N PRO A 42 3.04 -12.52 9.33
CA PRO A 42 3.53 -13.86 9.03
C PRO A 42 4.56 -14.34 10.05
N ILE A 43 5.44 -13.45 10.54
CA ILE A 43 6.53 -13.78 11.48
C ILE A 43 5.93 -14.24 12.82
N VAL A 44 5.05 -13.44 13.41
CA VAL A 44 4.40 -13.79 14.67
C VAL A 44 3.58 -15.07 14.53
N SER A 45 2.89 -15.26 13.39
CA SER A 45 2.15 -16.50 13.13
C SER A 45 3.06 -17.72 13.11
N LEU A 46 4.24 -17.64 12.47
CA LEU A 46 5.20 -18.74 12.44
C LEU A 46 5.78 -19.06 13.81
N VAL A 47 6.15 -18.04 14.60
CA VAL A 47 6.66 -18.24 15.97
C VAL A 47 5.60 -18.95 16.84
N LEU A 48 4.34 -18.54 16.75
CA LEU A 48 3.25 -19.17 17.50
C LEU A 48 3.02 -20.61 17.05
N ILE A 49 3.03 -20.88 15.74
CA ILE A 49 2.90 -22.24 15.20
C ILE A 49 4.08 -23.11 15.68
N GLN A 50 5.31 -22.60 15.61
CA GLN A 50 6.49 -23.34 16.09
C GLN A 50 6.39 -23.69 17.57
N GLN A 51 5.93 -22.77 18.42
CA GLN A 51 5.69 -23.05 19.84
C GLN A 51 4.64 -24.14 20.05
N ILE A 52 3.56 -24.15 19.29
CA ILE A 52 2.52 -25.18 19.35
C ILE A 52 3.10 -26.54 18.93
N ILE A 53 3.86 -26.60 17.84
CA ILE A 53 4.51 -27.83 17.36
C ILE A 53 5.48 -28.36 18.41
N ASN A 54 6.29 -27.51 19.02
CA ASN A 54 7.25 -27.91 20.05
C ASN A 54 6.55 -28.53 21.29
N ILE A 55 5.42 -27.96 21.72
CA ILE A 55 4.63 -28.52 22.82
C ILE A 55 4.10 -29.93 22.47
N LEU A 56 3.64 -30.12 21.24
CA LEU A 56 3.12 -31.41 20.78
C LEU A 56 4.22 -32.48 20.63
N GLN A 57 5.37 -32.11 20.09
CA GLN A 57 6.47 -33.04 19.83
C GLN A 57 7.17 -33.49 21.11
N TYR A 58 7.48 -32.55 21.96
CA TYR A 58 8.31 -32.81 23.15
C TYR A 58 7.51 -33.11 24.42
N LYS A 59 6.15 -33.06 24.36
CA LYS A 59 5.25 -33.21 25.51
C LYS A 59 5.69 -32.39 26.72
N THR A 60 6.32 -31.23 26.45
CA THR A 60 6.95 -30.37 27.45
C THR A 60 5.96 -29.65 28.36
N ALA A 61 4.66 -29.68 27.99
CA ALA A 61 3.63 -28.99 28.77
C ALA A 61 2.28 -29.70 28.66
N GLY A 62 1.40 -29.47 29.65
CA GLY A 62 0.05 -30.01 29.69
C GLY A 62 -0.84 -29.44 28.56
N ILE A 63 -1.96 -30.12 28.34
CA ILE A 63 -3.00 -29.74 27.37
C ILE A 63 -3.48 -28.30 27.57
N GLU A 64 -3.50 -27.84 28.82
CA GLU A 64 -3.90 -26.44 29.15
C GLU A 64 -3.06 -25.39 28.45
N LEU A 65 -1.73 -25.55 28.45
CA LEU A 65 -0.81 -24.59 27.81
C LEU A 65 -0.95 -24.60 26.28
N LEU A 66 -1.24 -25.74 25.68
CA LEU A 66 -1.52 -25.90 24.27
C LEU A 66 -2.80 -25.13 23.89
N ILE A 67 -3.87 -25.29 24.68
CA ILE A 67 -5.14 -24.57 24.46
C ILE A 67 -4.91 -23.05 24.56
N ILE A 68 -4.19 -22.59 25.56
CA ILE A 68 -3.87 -21.16 25.74
C ILE A 68 -3.14 -20.62 24.51
N LYS A 69 -2.12 -21.32 23.99
CA LYS A 69 -1.37 -20.89 22.80
C LYS A 69 -2.24 -20.85 21.55
N LEU A 70 -3.15 -21.82 21.37
CA LEU A 70 -4.12 -21.81 20.26
C LEU A 70 -5.07 -20.62 20.36
N VAL A 71 -5.61 -20.34 21.54
CA VAL A 71 -6.49 -19.19 21.77
C VAL A 71 -5.76 -17.88 21.47
N ILE A 72 -4.52 -17.71 21.94
CA ILE A 72 -3.71 -16.52 21.66
C ILE A 72 -3.50 -16.37 20.16
N MET A 73 -3.20 -17.45 19.43
CA MET A 73 -2.99 -17.39 17.98
C MET A 73 -4.27 -16.96 17.24
N ILE A 74 -5.43 -17.49 17.63
CA ILE A 74 -6.72 -17.12 17.04
C ILE A 74 -7.04 -15.65 17.31
N LEU A 75 -6.92 -15.20 18.56
CA LEU A 75 -7.17 -13.81 18.94
C LEU A 75 -6.24 -12.84 18.21
N PHE A 76 -4.95 -13.18 18.11
CA PHE A 76 -3.98 -12.38 17.37
C PHE A 76 -4.36 -12.25 15.89
N ARG A 77 -4.71 -13.36 15.23
CA ARG A 77 -5.16 -13.33 13.83
C ARG A 77 -6.43 -12.52 13.62
N LEU A 78 -7.41 -12.65 14.50
CA LEU A 78 -8.64 -11.87 14.45
C LEU A 78 -8.35 -10.37 14.60
N PHE A 79 -7.54 -10.00 15.59
CA PHE A 79 -7.15 -8.62 15.81
C PHE A 79 -6.43 -8.00 14.60
N CYS A 80 -5.44 -8.71 14.06
CA CYS A 80 -4.74 -8.25 12.86
C CYS A 80 -5.65 -8.18 11.63
N GLY A 81 -6.54 -9.17 11.44
CA GLY A 81 -7.49 -9.20 10.33
C GLY A 81 -8.45 -8.01 10.37
N ILE A 82 -9.02 -7.71 11.53
CA ILE A 82 -9.91 -6.55 11.72
C ILE A 82 -9.14 -5.25 11.45
N SER A 83 -7.93 -5.12 12.00
CA SER A 83 -7.09 -3.93 11.80
C SER A 83 -6.74 -3.71 10.33
N LEU A 84 -6.35 -4.76 9.60
CA LEU A 84 -6.03 -4.69 8.18
C LEU A 84 -7.25 -4.33 7.33
N ASN A 85 -8.42 -4.89 7.63
CA ASN A 85 -9.65 -4.54 6.93
C ASN A 85 -10.04 -3.08 7.15
N TYR A 86 -9.92 -2.57 8.37
CA TYR A 86 -10.15 -1.15 8.66
C TYR A 86 -9.19 -0.24 7.88
N LEU A 87 -7.90 -0.59 7.86
CA LEU A 87 -6.89 0.16 7.10
C LEU A 87 -7.18 0.12 5.60
N LYS A 88 -7.61 -1.04 5.08
CA LYS A 88 -7.99 -1.19 3.67
C LYS A 88 -9.12 -0.24 3.30
N LEU A 89 -10.20 -0.21 4.10
CA LEU A 89 -11.33 0.71 3.89
C LEU A 89 -10.89 2.20 3.94
N ALA A 90 -10.01 2.55 4.89
CA ALA A 90 -9.48 3.90 4.98
C ALA A 90 -8.65 4.29 3.75
N ILE A 91 -7.88 3.34 3.19
CA ILE A 91 -7.09 3.55 1.97
C ILE A 91 -8.01 3.63 0.73
N GLU A 92 -9.06 2.82 0.64
CA GLU A 92 -10.04 2.89 -0.45
C GLU A 92 -10.76 4.24 -0.48
N ASN A 93 -11.16 4.76 0.67
CA ASN A 93 -11.73 6.11 0.78
C ASN A 93 -10.73 7.20 0.33
N LEU A 94 -9.45 7.04 0.70
CA LEU A 94 -8.39 7.91 0.21
C LEU A 94 -8.28 7.88 -1.32
N GLU A 95 -8.38 6.72 -1.93
CA GLU A 95 -8.28 6.58 -3.38
C GLU A 95 -9.37 7.39 -4.09
N LEU A 96 -10.58 7.37 -3.56
CA LEU A 96 -11.69 8.15 -4.09
C LEU A 96 -11.45 9.67 -3.92
N GLU A 97 -11.05 10.10 -2.72
CA GLU A 97 -10.77 11.52 -2.45
C GLU A 97 -9.59 12.05 -3.27
N PHE A 98 -8.50 11.28 -3.36
CA PHE A 98 -7.31 11.64 -4.12
C PHE A 98 -7.59 11.64 -5.62
N GLY A 99 -8.41 10.70 -6.10
CA GLY A 99 -8.90 10.66 -7.47
C GLY A 99 -9.67 11.92 -7.85
N ALA A 100 -10.60 12.34 -7.01
CA ALA A 100 -11.35 13.59 -7.20
C ALA A 100 -10.42 14.83 -7.20
N TYR A 101 -9.45 14.87 -6.27
CA TYR A 101 -8.43 15.94 -6.22
C TYR A 101 -7.61 16.02 -7.51
N LEU A 102 -7.10 14.89 -8.01
CA LEU A 102 -6.33 14.85 -9.24
C LEU A 102 -7.17 15.23 -10.46
N GLN A 103 -8.41 14.75 -10.56
CA GLN A 103 -9.33 15.13 -11.64
C GLN A 103 -9.59 16.63 -11.65
N ALA A 104 -9.85 17.24 -10.49
CA ALA A 104 -10.04 18.68 -10.38
C ALA A 104 -8.79 19.45 -10.85
N LYS A 105 -7.59 18.98 -10.48
CA LYS A 105 -6.31 19.56 -10.89
C LYS A 105 -6.08 19.44 -12.39
N ILE A 106 -6.41 18.31 -12.99
CA ILE A 106 -6.35 18.06 -14.44
C ILE A 106 -7.32 18.99 -15.18
N LEU A 107 -8.58 19.05 -14.74
CA LEU A 107 -9.60 19.91 -15.34
C LEU A 107 -9.19 21.39 -15.30
N LYS A 108 -8.65 21.85 -14.16
CA LYS A 108 -8.13 23.21 -14.05
C LYS A 108 -7.02 23.49 -15.07
N LYS A 109 -6.15 22.50 -15.30
CA LYS A 109 -5.05 22.64 -16.26
C LYS A 109 -5.57 22.62 -17.71
N ILE A 110 -6.56 21.79 -18.00
CA ILE A 110 -7.25 21.73 -19.30
C ILE A 110 -7.96 23.05 -19.60
N ALA A 111 -8.64 23.64 -18.61
CA ALA A 111 -9.33 24.92 -18.79
C ALA A 111 -8.41 26.12 -19.08
N MET A 112 -7.09 25.95 -18.88
CA MET A 112 -6.06 26.96 -19.19
C MET A 112 -5.41 26.75 -20.58
N LEU A 113 -5.80 25.70 -21.32
CA LEU A 113 -5.28 25.44 -22.66
C LEU A 113 -6.02 26.29 -23.70
N ASP A 114 -5.29 26.78 -24.67
CA ASP A 114 -5.88 27.48 -25.83
C ASP A 114 -6.59 26.53 -26.78
N SER A 115 -7.57 27.06 -27.54
CA SER A 115 -8.31 26.26 -28.54
C SER A 115 -7.39 25.54 -29.55
N LYS A 116 -6.28 26.15 -29.88
CA LYS A 116 -5.25 25.58 -30.77
C LYS A 116 -4.58 24.32 -30.20
N ASP A 117 -4.48 24.21 -28.87
CA ASP A 117 -3.88 23.05 -28.22
C ASP A 117 -4.79 21.83 -28.30
N PHE A 118 -6.13 22.05 -28.39
CA PHE A 118 -7.11 20.97 -28.57
C PHE A 118 -7.15 20.41 -30.00
N GLU A 119 -6.72 21.17 -31.00
CA GLU A 119 -6.61 20.69 -32.37
C GLU A 119 -5.41 19.74 -32.56
N ASN A 120 -4.48 19.73 -31.63
CA ASN A 120 -3.32 18.84 -31.67
C ASN A 120 -3.69 17.45 -31.12
N SER A 121 -3.71 16.45 -32.00
CA SER A 121 -4.04 15.07 -31.63
C SER A 121 -3.18 14.52 -30.48
N LYS A 122 -1.90 14.91 -30.39
CA LYS A 122 -1.01 14.49 -29.30
C LYS A 122 -1.44 15.08 -27.95
N THR A 123 -1.90 16.31 -27.93
CA THR A 123 -2.40 16.96 -26.70
C THR A 123 -3.70 16.29 -26.27
N TYR A 124 -4.59 15.99 -27.21
CA TYR A 124 -5.84 15.28 -26.94
C TYR A 124 -5.60 13.87 -26.36
N ASP A 125 -4.68 13.10 -26.93
CA ASP A 125 -4.30 11.78 -26.44
C ASP A 125 -3.68 11.84 -25.04
N LEU A 126 -2.82 12.84 -24.76
CA LEU A 126 -2.25 13.07 -23.44
C LEU A 126 -3.34 13.38 -22.39
N ILE A 127 -4.29 14.23 -22.73
CA ILE A 127 -5.43 14.56 -21.85
C ILE A 127 -6.22 13.30 -21.53
N ASN A 128 -6.59 12.52 -22.54
CA ASN A 128 -7.35 11.29 -22.34
C ASN A 128 -6.59 10.25 -21.50
N ARG A 129 -5.32 9.98 -21.80
CA ARG A 129 -4.48 9.08 -20.99
C ARG A 129 -4.38 9.55 -19.54
N THR A 130 -4.13 10.82 -19.32
CA THR A 130 -3.99 11.36 -17.96
C THR A 130 -5.31 11.29 -17.20
N ARG A 131 -6.44 11.47 -17.86
CA ARG A 131 -7.77 11.40 -17.25
C ARG A 131 -8.15 9.98 -16.83
N TYR A 132 -7.83 8.96 -17.64
CA TYR A 132 -8.17 7.57 -17.36
C TYR A 132 -7.13 6.87 -16.48
N ASP A 133 -5.84 7.06 -16.75
CA ASP A 133 -4.77 6.29 -16.12
C ASP A 133 -4.06 7.03 -14.98
N GLY A 134 -4.18 8.36 -14.90
CA GLY A 134 -3.38 9.19 -14.01
C GLY A 134 -3.53 8.84 -12.53
N ASN A 135 -4.77 8.62 -12.08
CA ASN A 135 -5.05 8.26 -10.69
C ASN A 135 -4.58 6.83 -10.36
N ALA A 136 -4.94 5.88 -11.20
CA ALA A 136 -4.56 4.47 -11.01
C ALA A 136 -3.03 4.29 -11.06
N GLY A 137 -2.33 5.04 -11.92
CA GLY A 137 -0.88 4.98 -12.03
C GLY A 137 -0.16 5.49 -10.77
N ILE A 138 -0.57 6.64 -10.22
CA ILE A 138 0.06 7.24 -9.03
C ILE A 138 -0.17 6.36 -7.81
N LEU A 139 -1.41 6.01 -7.51
CA LEU A 139 -1.76 5.19 -6.36
C LEU A 139 -1.22 3.76 -6.50
N GLY A 140 -1.24 3.19 -7.70
CA GLY A 140 -0.63 1.89 -7.99
C GLY A 140 0.87 1.87 -7.66
N THR A 141 1.61 2.92 -8.05
CA THR A 141 3.03 3.05 -7.72
C THR A 141 3.27 3.09 -6.22
N ILE A 142 2.46 3.85 -5.48
CA ILE A 142 2.55 3.96 -4.03
C ILE A 142 2.25 2.61 -3.36
N LYS A 143 1.18 1.93 -3.78
CA LYS A 143 0.81 0.59 -3.26
C LYS A 143 1.92 -0.44 -3.47
N ILE A 144 2.51 -0.50 -4.66
CA ILE A 144 3.60 -1.43 -4.98
C ILE A 144 4.81 -1.14 -4.10
N LEU A 145 5.16 0.13 -3.87
CA LEU A 145 6.28 0.51 -3.02
C LEU A 145 6.07 0.05 -1.57
N PHE A 146 4.89 0.29 -0.99
CA PHE A 146 4.61 -0.15 0.38
C PHE A 146 4.45 -1.68 0.50
N ALA A 147 3.94 -2.36 -0.53
CA ALA A 147 3.95 -3.81 -0.60
C ALA A 147 5.38 -4.37 -0.62
N PHE A 148 6.29 -3.74 -1.37
CA PHE A 148 7.70 -4.12 -1.37
C PHE A 148 8.35 -3.94 0.01
N ILE A 149 8.07 -2.83 0.70
CA ILE A 149 8.53 -2.60 2.08
C ILE A 149 8.01 -3.69 3.02
N SER A 150 6.74 -4.08 2.92
CA SER A 150 6.15 -5.16 3.71
C SER A 150 6.89 -6.49 3.49
N VAL A 151 7.19 -6.84 2.23
CA VAL A 151 7.96 -8.04 1.89
C VAL A 151 9.38 -7.98 2.47
N LEU A 152 10.06 -6.83 2.39
CA LEU A 152 11.38 -6.65 2.99
C LEU A 152 11.35 -6.87 4.50
N ILE A 153 10.37 -6.29 5.21
CA ILE A 153 10.21 -6.48 6.66
C ILE A 153 10.04 -7.97 6.97
N SER A 154 9.18 -8.69 6.23
CA SER A 154 8.99 -10.11 6.46
C SER A 154 10.22 -10.95 6.15
N THR A 155 11.01 -10.60 5.14
CA THR A 155 12.20 -11.34 4.72
C THR A 155 13.39 -11.14 5.68
N ILE A 156 13.59 -9.92 6.19
CA ILE A 156 14.69 -9.61 7.13
C ILE A 156 14.46 -10.26 8.49
N SER A 157 13.20 -10.52 8.83
CA SER A 157 12.82 -11.06 10.14
C SER A 157 12.73 -12.61 10.14
N TYR A 158 13.05 -13.25 9.01
CA TYR A 158 13.16 -14.70 8.84
C TYR A 158 14.57 -15.19 9.13
#